data_d5bc8bddb124972f91e21706552061c1
#
_entry.id   d5bc8bddb124972f91e21706552061c1
#
_cell.length_a   1.000
_cell.length_b   1.000
_cell.length_c   1.000
_cell.angle_alpha   90.00
_cell.angle_beta   90.00
_cell.angle_gamma   90.00
#
_symmetry.space_group_name_H-M   'P 1'
#
loop_
_entity.id
_entity.type
_entity.pdbx_description
1 polymer ?
#
loop_
_entity_poly.entity_id
_entity_poly.type
_entity_poly.pdbx_seq_one_letter_code
_entity_poly.pdbx_strand_id
1 'polypeptide(L)'
;MDDRHEQYFQEMPCYLSIHDKDFRIIDANRRFRTDFGERIGDFCYRAYKQREEVCPNCPVERTFQDGKGHSSEQLLLNQHGEWVYTMVHTTPFRDENGEIVAVMEMLTDIGEVKKLQWLLERSQDHFRQLFEEVPCYISVQGPDLKIRDANRTFRETFGPAVGNYCYAVYKHRDEPCLVCAARQTLEDGEWRNSEEVVTSATGKKINVLATMTPILGPDGKPEAVMEMSADITQIRQLQSQLTSIGLLVGSISHGIKGFLTGLDGGIYLVNSGFENDDRARIGKGWDMVQRNVGRIRTMVMDILYYAKDRALSLADIDPVEVFADMESGLQKKASDIDTELSIDIDPDAGTFSGDAMAARAMLMNVIENSLDACRADRDKERHFVNVDVRREPPFMVFEVEDNGIGMDRETREKIFSLFFTSKGIKGTGLGLFIANKIVDKHGGRIEVDSEPQRGTRFLIRLPLEARPSVPPVEEPQAQEQ
;
A
#
# COMPACT_ATOMS: atom_id res chain seq x y z
N MET A 1 -76.00 29.90 -9.92
CA MET A 1 -74.56 29.76 -10.34
C MET A 1 -74.56 29.18 -11.72
N ASP A 2 -73.72 29.70 -12.61
CA ASP A 2 -73.65 29.24 -13.98
C ASP A 2 -73.17 27.76 -13.98
N ASP A 3 -73.90 26.86 -14.62
CA ASP A 3 -73.65 25.40 -14.68
C ASP A 3 -72.21 25.04 -15.08
N ARG A 4 -71.50 25.98 -15.74
CA ARG A 4 -70.13 25.83 -16.15
C ARG A 4 -69.11 25.94 -15.02
N HIS A 5 -69.32 26.82 -14.04
CA HIS A 5 -68.37 26.98 -12.91
C HIS A 5 -68.43 25.74 -12.01
N GLU A 6 -69.60 25.16 -11.82
CA GLU A 6 -69.74 23.91 -11.10
C GLU A 6 -69.01 22.77 -11.82
N GLN A 7 -69.16 22.68 -13.14
CA GLN A 7 -68.45 21.70 -13.94
C GLN A 7 -66.92 21.86 -13.82
N TYR A 8 -66.39 23.09 -13.85
CA TYR A 8 -64.93 23.34 -13.68
C TYR A 8 -64.46 22.88 -12.31
N PHE A 9 -65.18 23.17 -11.25
CA PHE A 9 -64.82 22.74 -9.91
C PHE A 9 -64.80 21.21 -9.80
N GLN A 10 -65.82 20.54 -10.33
CA GLN A 10 -65.92 19.07 -10.26
C GLN A 10 -64.84 18.32 -11.06
N GLU A 11 -64.41 18.87 -12.21
CA GLU A 11 -63.45 18.22 -13.14
C GLU A 11 -62.01 18.65 -12.93
N MET A 12 -61.70 19.47 -11.92
CA MET A 12 -60.31 19.85 -11.59
C MET A 12 -59.44 18.62 -11.30
N PRO A 13 -58.22 18.52 -11.87
CA PRO A 13 -57.34 17.36 -11.70
C PRO A 13 -56.60 17.33 -10.34
N CYS A 14 -57.05 18.09 -9.37
CA CYS A 14 -56.57 18.14 -8.00
C CYS A 14 -57.73 17.88 -7.04
N TYR A 15 -57.43 17.63 -5.78
CA TYR A 15 -58.44 17.53 -4.75
C TYR A 15 -58.82 18.96 -4.30
N LEU A 16 -60.09 19.26 -4.27
CA LEU A 16 -60.63 20.54 -3.78
C LEU A 16 -61.60 20.25 -2.66
N SER A 17 -61.46 20.98 -1.57
CA SER A 17 -62.45 21.03 -0.48
C SER A 17 -62.61 22.46 0.01
N ILE A 18 -63.81 22.79 0.47
CA ILE A 18 -64.16 24.10 1.01
C ILE A 18 -64.54 23.92 2.49
N HIS A 19 -63.96 24.75 3.33
CA HIS A 19 -64.10 24.66 4.79
C HIS A 19 -64.76 25.90 5.36
N ASP A 20 -65.65 25.70 6.33
CA ASP A 20 -66.20 26.76 7.16
C ASP A 20 -65.23 27.16 8.30
N LYS A 21 -65.64 28.17 9.11
CA LYS A 21 -64.86 28.67 10.24
C LYS A 21 -64.65 27.65 11.37
N ASP A 22 -65.49 26.60 11.41
CA ASP A 22 -65.40 25.48 12.36
C ASP A 22 -64.61 24.30 11.82
N PHE A 23 -63.92 24.47 10.69
CA PHE A 23 -63.10 23.44 9.99
C PHE A 23 -63.95 22.28 9.44
N ARG A 24 -65.24 22.47 9.20
CA ARG A 24 -66.09 21.48 8.55
C ARG A 24 -65.96 21.61 7.04
N ILE A 25 -65.93 20.49 6.37
CA ILE A 25 -65.97 20.40 4.92
C ILE A 25 -67.40 20.72 4.47
N ILE A 26 -67.57 21.85 3.78
CA ILE A 26 -68.92 22.28 3.29
C ILE A 26 -69.11 21.93 1.83
N ASP A 27 -68.05 21.75 1.07
CA ASP A 27 -68.11 21.25 -0.30
C ASP A 27 -66.78 20.58 -0.69
N ALA A 28 -66.82 19.71 -1.72
CA ALA A 28 -65.65 19.02 -2.26
C ALA A 28 -65.91 18.60 -3.71
N ASN A 29 -64.85 18.61 -4.55
CA ASN A 29 -64.95 18.20 -5.92
C ASN A 29 -65.02 16.67 -6.07
N ARG A 30 -65.34 16.20 -7.27
CA ARG A 30 -65.47 14.78 -7.60
C ARG A 30 -64.22 13.99 -7.21
N ARG A 31 -63.02 14.49 -7.52
CA ARG A 31 -61.75 13.82 -7.23
C ARG A 31 -61.53 13.63 -5.73
N PHE A 32 -61.81 14.65 -4.93
CA PHE A 32 -61.73 14.55 -3.48
C PHE A 32 -62.68 13.45 -2.95
N ARG A 33 -63.97 13.48 -3.40
CA ARG A 33 -64.99 12.49 -2.96
C ARG A 33 -64.60 11.07 -3.38
N THR A 34 -63.98 10.89 -4.55
CA THR A 34 -63.53 9.57 -5.02
C THR A 34 -62.43 8.99 -4.13
N ASP A 35 -61.46 9.79 -3.70
CA ASP A 35 -60.31 9.27 -3.00
C ASP A 35 -60.41 9.37 -1.46
N PHE A 36 -61.16 10.37 -0.95
CA PHE A 36 -61.34 10.58 0.51
C PHE A 36 -62.75 10.23 1.00
N GLY A 37 -63.69 9.98 0.11
CA GLY A 37 -65.09 9.63 0.42
C GLY A 37 -65.97 10.86 0.58
N GLU A 38 -67.27 10.60 0.82
CA GLU A 38 -68.30 11.65 1.14
C GLU A 38 -68.06 12.17 2.54
N ARG A 39 -67.41 13.30 2.67
CA ARG A 39 -66.97 13.91 3.93
C ARG A 39 -67.58 15.26 4.22
N ILE A 40 -68.67 15.60 3.48
CA ILE A 40 -69.39 16.84 3.72
C ILE A 40 -70.01 16.83 5.13
N GLY A 41 -69.72 17.89 5.90
CA GLY A 41 -70.14 18.04 7.30
C GLY A 41 -69.10 17.50 8.31
N ASP A 42 -68.15 16.67 7.89
CA ASP A 42 -67.12 16.16 8.75
C ASP A 42 -66.05 17.25 9.01
N PHE A 43 -65.37 17.16 10.16
CA PHE A 43 -64.19 17.99 10.42
C PHE A 43 -62.99 17.50 9.59
N CYS A 44 -62.31 18.40 8.89
CA CYS A 44 -61.19 18.07 7.99
C CYS A 44 -60.06 17.30 8.69
N TYR A 45 -59.71 17.66 9.92
CA TYR A 45 -58.68 17.00 10.70
C TYR A 45 -59.06 15.56 11.11
N ARG A 46 -60.39 15.24 11.19
CA ARG A 46 -60.86 13.86 11.38
C ARG A 46 -60.98 13.10 10.06
N ALA A 47 -61.48 13.74 9.04
CA ALA A 47 -61.83 13.13 7.76
C ALA A 47 -60.62 12.49 7.06
N TYR A 48 -59.49 13.19 7.01
CA TYR A 48 -58.30 12.73 6.25
C TYR A 48 -56.95 12.92 6.96
N LYS A 49 -56.95 13.40 8.24
CA LYS A 49 -55.72 13.51 9.05
C LYS A 49 -55.74 12.66 10.31
N GLN A 50 -56.86 11.97 10.59
CA GLN A 50 -57.07 11.09 11.76
C GLN A 50 -56.73 11.78 13.09
N ARG A 51 -57.12 13.05 13.26
CA ARG A 51 -56.88 13.83 14.48
C ARG A 51 -58.19 14.13 15.19
N GLU A 52 -58.12 14.28 16.50
CA GLU A 52 -59.28 14.70 17.30
C GLU A 52 -59.33 16.22 17.46
N GLU A 53 -58.23 16.92 17.16
CA GLU A 53 -58.10 18.37 17.31
C GLU A 53 -57.54 18.99 16.02
N VAL A 54 -57.69 20.33 15.89
CA VAL A 54 -57.14 21.09 14.77
C VAL A 54 -55.63 20.85 14.62
N CYS A 55 -55.17 20.75 13.39
CA CYS A 55 -53.76 20.45 13.09
C CYS A 55 -52.83 21.54 13.60
N PRO A 56 -51.68 21.24 14.18
CA PRO A 56 -50.68 22.25 14.48
C PRO A 56 -50.22 22.91 13.18
N ASN A 57 -50.15 24.23 13.17
CA ASN A 57 -49.81 25.03 11.99
C ASN A 57 -50.76 24.81 10.79
N CYS A 58 -52.06 24.65 11.07
CA CYS A 58 -53.07 24.41 10.06
C CYS A 58 -53.12 25.53 9.01
N PRO A 59 -52.95 25.25 7.71
CA PRO A 59 -53.00 26.29 6.68
C PRO A 59 -54.40 26.90 6.55
N VAL A 60 -55.46 26.12 6.79
CA VAL A 60 -56.86 26.60 6.78
C VAL A 60 -57.10 27.59 7.92
N GLU A 61 -56.66 27.26 9.14
CA GLU A 61 -56.76 28.13 10.32
C GLU A 61 -56.00 29.45 10.09
N ARG A 62 -54.79 29.37 9.61
CA ARG A 62 -53.96 30.55 9.32
C ARG A 62 -54.60 31.46 8.28
N THR A 63 -55.19 30.85 7.25
CA THR A 63 -55.91 31.59 6.20
C THR A 63 -57.12 32.31 6.78
N PHE A 64 -57.87 31.73 7.72
CA PHE A 64 -58.95 32.42 8.44
C PHE A 64 -58.41 33.56 9.33
N GLN A 65 -57.25 33.40 9.94
CA GLN A 65 -56.67 34.41 10.85
C GLN A 65 -56.14 35.62 10.12
N ASP A 66 -55.36 35.46 9.05
CA ASP A 66 -54.63 36.55 8.37
C ASP A 66 -55.20 36.91 6.99
N GLY A 67 -56.10 36.12 6.47
CA GLY A 67 -56.76 36.38 5.20
C GLY A 67 -55.90 36.17 3.98
N LYS A 68 -54.77 35.44 4.13
CA LYS A 68 -53.80 35.13 3.04
C LYS A 68 -53.86 33.65 2.73
N GLY A 69 -53.48 33.33 1.51
CA GLY A 69 -53.25 31.94 1.10
C GLY A 69 -51.97 31.38 1.72
N HIS A 70 -52.01 30.13 2.15
CA HIS A 70 -50.88 29.40 2.73
C HIS A 70 -50.63 28.13 1.95
N SER A 71 -49.36 27.69 1.95
CA SER A 71 -48.95 26.43 1.33
C SER A 71 -48.15 25.59 2.33
N SER A 72 -48.42 24.27 2.32
CA SER A 72 -47.62 23.33 3.13
C SER A 72 -47.71 21.93 2.54
N GLU A 73 -46.68 21.14 2.76
CA GLU A 73 -46.69 19.70 2.47
C GLU A 73 -47.43 18.99 3.60
N GLN A 74 -48.31 18.06 3.28
CA GLN A 74 -49.05 17.29 4.26
C GLN A 74 -49.22 15.83 3.80
N LEU A 75 -49.30 14.94 4.77
CA LEU A 75 -49.57 13.54 4.57
C LEU A 75 -51.01 13.27 4.99
N LEU A 76 -51.83 12.79 4.07
CA LEU A 76 -53.25 12.57 4.28
C LEU A 76 -53.58 11.09 4.08
N LEU A 77 -54.58 10.60 4.79
CA LEU A 77 -55.04 9.23 4.62
C LEU A 77 -56.30 9.21 3.75
N ASN A 78 -56.23 8.46 2.63
CA ASN A 78 -57.38 8.26 1.76
C ASN A 78 -58.41 7.24 2.35
N GLN A 79 -59.56 7.10 1.74
CA GLN A 79 -60.58 6.14 2.20
C GLN A 79 -60.19 4.66 2.04
N HIS A 80 -59.16 4.37 1.26
CA HIS A 80 -58.61 3.03 1.05
C HIS A 80 -57.53 2.66 2.08
N GLY A 81 -57.23 3.57 3.02
CA GLY A 81 -56.17 3.37 4.03
C GLY A 81 -54.79 3.64 3.54
N GLU A 82 -54.61 4.35 2.43
CA GLU A 82 -53.32 4.69 1.85
C GLU A 82 -52.93 6.13 2.20
N TRP A 83 -51.65 6.34 2.49
CA TRP A 83 -51.09 7.65 2.75
C TRP A 83 -50.74 8.37 1.45
N VAL A 84 -51.34 9.54 1.24
CA VAL A 84 -51.11 10.40 0.07
C VAL A 84 -50.30 11.62 0.47
N TYR A 85 -49.13 11.80 -0.15
CA TYR A 85 -48.32 13.01 0.01
C TYR A 85 -48.94 14.13 -0.81
N THR A 86 -49.34 15.19 -0.16
CA THR A 86 -50.02 16.31 -0.83
C THR A 86 -49.32 17.64 -0.58
N MET A 87 -49.29 18.48 -1.60
CA MET A 87 -49.06 19.91 -1.48
C MET A 87 -50.37 20.60 -1.30
N VAL A 88 -50.59 21.22 -0.16
CA VAL A 88 -51.77 21.94 0.21
C VAL A 88 -51.61 23.43 -0.12
N HIS A 89 -52.61 23.99 -0.78
CA HIS A 89 -52.73 25.45 -0.97
C HIS A 89 -54.09 25.89 -0.50
N THR A 90 -54.15 26.95 0.30
CA THR A 90 -55.41 27.51 0.80
C THR A 90 -55.69 28.88 0.21
N THR A 91 -56.94 29.18 -0.02
CA THR A 91 -57.44 30.48 -0.54
C THR A 91 -58.69 30.89 0.19
N PRO A 92 -58.76 32.14 0.74
CA PRO A 92 -59.99 32.60 1.41
C PRO A 92 -61.08 33.01 0.43
N PHE A 93 -62.32 32.61 0.74
CA PHE A 93 -63.50 33.14 0.09
C PHE A 93 -64.09 34.24 0.98
N ARG A 94 -64.46 35.39 0.35
CA ARG A 94 -64.99 36.53 1.03
C ARG A 94 -66.41 36.86 0.57
N ASP A 95 -67.23 37.41 1.47
CA ASP A 95 -68.51 37.93 1.13
C ASP A 95 -68.44 39.37 0.54
N GLU A 96 -69.60 39.98 0.26
CA GLU A 96 -69.66 41.37 -0.27
C GLU A 96 -69.11 42.42 0.68
N ASN A 97 -69.02 42.11 1.97
CA ASN A 97 -68.48 42.98 3.01
C ASN A 97 -66.97 42.82 3.23
N GLY A 98 -66.34 41.86 2.53
CA GLY A 98 -64.93 41.50 2.63
C GLY A 98 -64.60 40.53 3.76
N GLU A 99 -65.57 40.03 4.51
CA GLU A 99 -65.39 39.04 5.56
C GLU A 99 -65.13 37.65 4.99
N ILE A 100 -64.22 36.87 5.59
CA ILE A 100 -63.90 35.51 5.15
C ILE A 100 -65.01 34.59 5.59
N VAL A 101 -65.72 34.04 4.64
CA VAL A 101 -66.88 33.14 4.88
C VAL A 101 -66.47 31.65 4.76
N ALA A 102 -65.44 31.36 3.97
CA ALA A 102 -64.93 30.01 3.78
C ALA A 102 -63.47 30.03 3.33
N VAL A 103 -62.80 28.90 3.41
CA VAL A 103 -61.46 28.67 2.86
C VAL A 103 -61.49 27.48 1.93
N MET A 104 -61.04 27.69 0.70
CA MET A 104 -60.80 26.60 -0.22
C MET A 104 -59.43 25.99 0.03
N GLU A 105 -59.35 24.70 0.16
CA GLU A 105 -58.13 23.91 0.24
C GLU A 105 -57.96 23.13 -1.07
N MET A 106 -56.89 23.39 -1.79
CA MET A 106 -56.47 22.66 -2.98
C MET A 106 -55.31 21.76 -2.60
N LEU A 107 -55.46 20.46 -2.88
CA LEU A 107 -54.47 19.42 -2.57
C LEU A 107 -54.00 18.81 -3.88
N THR A 108 -52.69 18.87 -4.10
CA THR A 108 -52.03 18.24 -5.25
C THR A 108 -51.23 17.05 -4.77
N ASP A 109 -51.50 15.86 -5.33
CA ASP A 109 -50.70 14.68 -5.04
C ASP A 109 -49.26 14.86 -5.56
N ILE A 110 -48.30 14.77 -4.64
CA ILE A 110 -46.87 14.87 -4.92
C ILE A 110 -46.12 13.55 -4.65
N GLY A 111 -46.86 12.43 -4.52
CA GLY A 111 -46.28 11.13 -4.17
C GLY A 111 -45.25 10.64 -5.17
N GLU A 112 -45.49 10.80 -6.48
CA GLU A 112 -44.49 10.43 -7.49
C GLU A 112 -43.24 11.32 -7.42
N VAL A 113 -43.37 12.61 -7.19
CA VAL A 113 -42.28 13.53 -7.05
C VAL A 113 -41.40 13.17 -5.84
N LYS A 114 -42.07 12.89 -4.70
CA LYS A 114 -41.37 12.44 -3.48
C LYS A 114 -40.65 11.11 -3.67
N LYS A 115 -41.27 10.17 -4.37
CA LYS A 115 -40.64 8.89 -4.70
C LYS A 115 -39.41 9.07 -5.57
N LEU A 116 -39.48 9.91 -6.60
CA LEU A 116 -38.35 10.20 -7.47
C LEU A 116 -37.21 10.91 -6.73
N GLN A 117 -37.54 11.89 -5.87
CA GLN A 117 -36.56 12.56 -5.01
C GLN A 117 -35.85 11.56 -4.10
N TRP A 118 -36.60 10.70 -3.40
CA TRP A 118 -36.05 9.67 -2.53
C TRP A 118 -35.14 8.67 -3.28
N LEU A 119 -35.55 8.24 -4.49
CA LEU A 119 -34.75 7.36 -5.33
C LEU A 119 -33.43 8.04 -5.77
N LEU A 120 -33.51 9.33 -6.11
CA LEU A 120 -32.31 10.10 -6.49
C LEU A 120 -31.35 10.25 -5.32
N GLU A 121 -31.85 10.67 -4.15
CA GLU A 121 -31.04 10.79 -2.93
C GLU A 121 -30.38 9.45 -2.57
N ARG A 122 -31.17 8.38 -2.55
CA ARG A 122 -30.64 7.04 -2.27
C ARG A 122 -29.59 6.58 -3.27
N SER A 123 -29.79 6.90 -4.56
CA SER A 123 -28.81 6.59 -5.60
C SER A 123 -27.53 7.37 -5.40
N GLN A 124 -27.61 8.67 -5.08
CA GLN A 124 -26.46 9.51 -4.79
C GLN A 124 -25.68 9.03 -3.57
N ASP A 125 -26.39 8.69 -2.48
CA ASP A 125 -25.76 8.15 -1.26
C ASP A 125 -25.06 6.82 -1.54
N HIS A 126 -25.68 5.95 -2.32
CA HIS A 126 -25.07 4.68 -2.69
C HIS A 126 -23.81 4.87 -3.54
N PHE A 127 -23.84 5.74 -4.55
CA PHE A 127 -22.65 6.06 -5.33
C PHE A 127 -21.54 6.67 -4.46
N ARG A 128 -21.90 7.57 -3.55
CA ARG A 128 -20.95 8.18 -2.63
C ARG A 128 -20.32 7.13 -1.71
N GLN A 129 -21.10 6.21 -1.17
CA GLN A 129 -20.60 5.12 -0.35
C GLN A 129 -19.63 4.23 -1.14
N LEU A 130 -19.96 3.84 -2.37
CA LEU A 130 -19.06 3.05 -3.22
C LEU A 130 -17.74 3.78 -3.48
N PHE A 131 -17.79 5.08 -3.77
CA PHE A 131 -16.61 5.90 -4.00
C PHE A 131 -15.71 5.99 -2.76
N GLU A 132 -16.31 6.21 -1.58
CA GLU A 132 -15.57 6.43 -0.33
C GLU A 132 -14.98 5.13 0.26
N GLU A 133 -15.68 3.98 0.14
CA GLU A 133 -15.31 2.74 0.83
C GLU A 133 -14.48 1.77 -0.01
N VAL A 134 -14.28 2.04 -1.29
CA VAL A 134 -13.47 1.15 -2.13
C VAL A 134 -12.00 1.16 -1.66
N PRO A 135 -11.34 -0.04 -1.53
CA PRO A 135 -9.99 -0.16 -0.99
C PRO A 135 -8.90 0.15 -2.03
N CYS A 136 -9.05 1.26 -2.74
CA CYS A 136 -8.06 1.80 -3.67
C CYS A 136 -8.04 3.33 -3.57
N TYR A 137 -6.99 3.94 -4.04
CA TYR A 137 -6.87 5.39 -4.09
C TYR A 137 -7.63 5.91 -5.31
N ILE A 138 -8.65 6.74 -5.11
CA ILE A 138 -9.36 7.39 -6.21
C ILE A 138 -9.21 8.90 -6.08
N SER A 139 -8.85 9.54 -7.17
CA SER A 139 -8.88 10.99 -7.32
C SER A 139 -9.50 11.39 -8.66
N VAL A 140 -10.21 12.52 -8.67
CA VAL A 140 -10.75 13.14 -9.87
C VAL A 140 -9.96 14.41 -10.14
N GLN A 141 -9.39 14.52 -11.31
CA GLN A 141 -8.52 15.64 -11.69
C GLN A 141 -9.14 16.44 -12.84
N GLY A 142 -9.11 17.75 -12.72
CA GLY A 142 -9.55 18.65 -13.78
C GLY A 142 -8.52 18.80 -14.91
N PRO A 143 -8.86 19.52 -15.99
CA PRO A 143 -7.95 19.80 -17.11
C PRO A 143 -6.68 20.57 -16.69
N ASP A 144 -6.76 21.27 -15.56
CA ASP A 144 -5.64 21.97 -14.92
C ASP A 144 -4.77 21.06 -14.05
N LEU A 145 -5.04 19.74 -14.00
CA LEU A 145 -4.39 18.73 -13.17
C LEU A 145 -4.57 18.97 -11.66
N LYS A 146 -5.52 19.79 -11.25
CA LYS A 146 -5.91 19.91 -9.85
C LYS A 146 -6.88 18.83 -9.48
N ILE A 147 -6.70 18.28 -8.30
CA ILE A 147 -7.59 17.28 -7.71
C ILE A 147 -8.88 18.00 -7.32
N ARG A 148 -10.00 17.60 -7.93
CA ARG A 148 -11.35 18.12 -7.67
C ARG A 148 -12.06 17.30 -6.61
N ASP A 149 -11.81 16.00 -6.57
CA ASP A 149 -12.37 15.07 -5.58
C ASP A 149 -11.40 13.93 -5.32
N ALA A 150 -11.51 13.31 -4.14
CA ALA A 150 -10.72 12.17 -3.75
C ALA A 150 -11.48 11.35 -2.71
N ASN A 151 -11.39 10.01 -2.78
CA ASN A 151 -12.05 9.12 -1.83
C ASN A 151 -11.33 9.08 -0.46
N ARG A 152 -11.95 8.44 0.52
CA ARG A 152 -11.43 8.34 1.89
C ARG A 152 -10.03 7.74 1.93
N THR A 153 -9.81 6.60 1.27
CA THR A 153 -8.52 5.90 1.22
C THR A 153 -7.40 6.78 0.68
N PHE A 154 -7.69 7.58 -0.35
CA PHE A 154 -6.74 8.54 -0.90
C PHE A 154 -6.39 9.63 0.13
N ARG A 155 -7.40 10.26 0.74
CA ARG A 155 -7.20 11.34 1.72
C ARG A 155 -6.44 10.89 2.97
N GLU A 156 -6.71 9.69 3.46
CA GLU A 156 -6.00 9.09 4.60
C GLU A 156 -4.52 8.85 4.30
N THR A 157 -4.19 8.46 3.06
CA THR A 157 -2.81 8.14 2.66
C THR A 157 -2.01 9.36 2.23
N PHE A 158 -2.61 10.27 1.46
CA PHE A 158 -1.91 11.40 0.84
C PHE A 158 -2.26 12.76 1.49
N GLY A 159 -3.20 12.78 2.44
CA GLY A 159 -3.63 13.99 3.13
C GLY A 159 -4.66 14.80 2.35
N PRO A 160 -4.93 16.05 2.76
CA PRO A 160 -5.90 16.94 2.11
C PRO A 160 -5.41 17.33 0.71
N ALA A 161 -6.06 16.77 -0.30
CA ALA A 161 -5.60 16.82 -1.68
C ALA A 161 -6.41 17.77 -2.57
N VAL A 162 -7.70 17.99 -2.25
CA VAL A 162 -8.61 18.78 -3.09
C VAL A 162 -8.12 20.21 -3.26
N GLY A 163 -8.08 20.68 -4.50
CA GLY A 163 -7.57 22.00 -4.89
C GLY A 163 -6.07 22.05 -5.18
N ASN A 164 -5.32 21.01 -4.81
CA ASN A 164 -3.88 20.91 -5.06
C ASN A 164 -3.59 20.15 -6.36
N TYR A 165 -2.40 20.37 -6.92
CA TYR A 165 -1.95 19.66 -8.10
C TYR A 165 -1.61 18.19 -7.79
N CYS A 166 -2.04 17.26 -8.64
CA CYS A 166 -1.80 15.84 -8.46
C CYS A 166 -0.30 15.50 -8.30
N TYR A 167 0.57 16.11 -9.13
CA TYR A 167 2.02 15.89 -9.08
C TYR A 167 2.67 16.43 -7.79
N ALA A 168 2.07 17.43 -7.14
CA ALA A 168 2.55 17.93 -5.85
C ALA A 168 2.13 17.01 -4.70
N VAL A 169 0.89 16.49 -4.73
CA VAL A 169 0.31 15.70 -3.65
C VAL A 169 0.99 14.34 -3.49
N TYR A 170 1.10 13.56 -4.57
CA TYR A 170 1.57 12.19 -4.45
C TYR A 170 2.87 11.87 -5.22
N LYS A 171 3.44 12.86 -5.94
CA LYS A 171 4.79 12.74 -6.52
C LYS A 171 5.79 13.72 -5.93
N HIS A 172 5.34 14.62 -5.05
CA HIS A 172 6.16 15.64 -4.38
C HIS A 172 7.02 16.44 -5.38
N ARG A 173 6.39 16.90 -6.49
CA ARG A 173 7.02 17.65 -7.56
C ARG A 173 6.43 19.05 -7.63
N ASP A 174 7.26 20.00 -8.04
CA ASP A 174 6.84 21.39 -8.29
C ASP A 174 6.31 21.60 -9.72
N GLU A 175 6.59 20.66 -10.62
CA GLU A 175 6.23 20.72 -12.02
C GLU A 175 5.46 19.45 -12.48
N PRO A 176 4.62 19.56 -13.52
CA PRO A 176 3.92 18.42 -14.09
C PRO A 176 4.86 17.30 -14.53
N CYS A 177 4.36 16.06 -14.51
CA CYS A 177 5.11 14.91 -14.98
C CYS A 177 5.49 15.07 -16.46
N LEU A 178 6.71 14.70 -16.84
CA LEU A 178 7.19 14.75 -18.23
C LEU A 178 6.32 13.90 -19.18
N VAL A 179 6.00 12.68 -18.74
CA VAL A 179 5.00 11.82 -19.37
C VAL A 179 3.84 11.72 -18.38
N CYS A 180 2.71 12.32 -18.72
CA CYS A 180 1.55 12.42 -17.84
C CYS A 180 0.37 11.69 -18.48
N ALA A 181 0.05 10.50 -17.97
CA ALA A 181 -1.07 9.71 -18.46
C ALA A 181 -2.43 10.41 -18.27
N ALA A 182 -2.62 11.15 -17.17
CA ALA A 182 -3.82 11.93 -16.93
C ALA A 182 -4.03 13.02 -18.00
N ARG A 183 -2.95 13.76 -18.36
CA ARG A 183 -3.02 14.77 -19.43
C ARG A 183 -3.35 14.16 -20.78
N GLN A 184 -2.69 13.06 -21.14
CA GLN A 184 -2.97 12.36 -22.40
C GLN A 184 -4.41 11.86 -22.47
N THR A 185 -4.95 11.33 -21.37
CA THR A 185 -6.35 10.90 -21.27
C THR A 185 -7.32 12.08 -21.43
N LEU A 186 -6.96 13.27 -20.92
CA LEU A 186 -7.75 14.50 -21.14
C LEU A 186 -7.73 14.98 -22.59
N GLU A 187 -6.61 14.78 -23.29
CA GLU A 187 -6.43 15.24 -24.67
C GLU A 187 -7.18 14.37 -25.69
N ASP A 188 -7.11 13.05 -25.55
CA ASP A 188 -7.65 12.11 -26.56
C ASP A 188 -8.87 11.30 -26.08
N GLY A 189 -9.19 11.32 -24.78
CA GLY A 189 -10.33 10.59 -24.24
C GLY A 189 -10.13 9.09 -24.08
N GLU A 190 -8.90 8.59 -24.27
CA GLU A 190 -8.59 7.17 -24.14
C GLU A 190 -8.18 6.82 -22.70
N TRP A 191 -8.68 5.70 -22.20
CA TRP A 191 -8.26 5.19 -20.91
C TRP A 191 -6.82 4.67 -20.95
N ARG A 192 -6.09 4.77 -19.82
CA ARG A 192 -4.70 4.32 -19.70
C ARG A 192 -4.45 3.66 -18.38
N ASN A 193 -3.46 2.77 -18.36
CA ASN A 193 -2.90 2.28 -17.12
C ASN A 193 -1.37 2.46 -17.12
N SER A 194 -0.82 2.63 -15.92
CA SER A 194 0.63 2.71 -15.72
C SER A 194 0.98 2.21 -14.34
N GLU A 195 2.17 1.63 -14.22
CA GLU A 195 2.75 1.34 -12.91
C GLU A 195 3.64 2.49 -12.50
N GLU A 196 3.43 3.01 -11.30
CA GLU A 196 4.12 4.18 -10.81
C GLU A 196 4.52 4.04 -9.34
N VAL A 197 5.50 4.84 -8.93
CA VAL A 197 5.85 4.99 -7.52
C VAL A 197 5.32 6.34 -7.06
N VAL A 198 4.47 6.31 -6.05
CA VAL A 198 3.92 7.49 -5.40
C VAL A 198 4.45 7.58 -3.97
N THR A 199 4.35 8.77 -3.37
CA THR A 199 4.85 9.01 -2.01
C THR A 199 3.69 9.47 -1.13
N SER A 200 3.45 8.76 -0.03
CA SER A 200 2.42 9.13 0.96
C SER A 200 2.75 10.43 1.69
N ALA A 201 1.78 10.98 2.41
CA ALA A 201 1.98 12.15 3.27
C ALA A 201 3.07 11.95 4.36
N THR A 202 3.34 10.69 4.75
CA THR A 202 4.39 10.33 5.71
C THR A 202 5.77 10.09 5.06
N GLY A 203 5.89 10.27 3.74
CA GLY A 203 7.13 10.02 2.99
C GLY A 203 7.35 8.57 2.57
N LYS A 204 6.39 7.66 2.85
CA LYS A 204 6.49 6.25 2.43
C LYS A 204 6.27 6.12 0.93
N LYS A 205 7.18 5.41 0.25
CA LYS A 205 7.02 5.06 -1.17
C LYS A 205 6.07 3.87 -1.33
N ILE A 206 5.12 4.00 -2.25
CA ILE A 206 4.08 3.01 -2.55
C ILE A 206 4.14 2.73 -4.05
N ASN A 207 4.21 1.45 -4.44
CA ASN A 207 4.08 1.06 -5.83
C ASN A 207 2.59 0.93 -6.15
N VAL A 208 2.12 1.64 -7.15
CA VAL A 208 0.71 1.62 -7.55
C VAL A 208 0.55 1.20 -9.00
N LEU A 209 -0.53 0.49 -9.26
CA LEU A 209 -1.07 0.32 -10.61
C LEU A 209 -2.19 1.34 -10.76
N ALA A 210 -1.92 2.40 -11.52
CA ALA A 210 -2.84 3.50 -11.74
C ALA A 210 -3.57 3.32 -13.07
N THR A 211 -4.90 3.49 -13.05
CA THR A 211 -5.77 3.50 -14.22
C THR A 211 -6.42 4.87 -14.32
N MET A 212 -6.21 5.55 -15.45
CA MET A 212 -6.81 6.84 -15.77
C MET A 212 -7.97 6.63 -16.75
N THR A 213 -9.15 7.12 -16.37
CA THR A 213 -10.38 7.03 -17.16
C THR A 213 -10.97 8.42 -17.37
N PRO A 214 -11.33 8.81 -18.60
CA PRO A 214 -11.93 10.12 -18.84
C PRO A 214 -13.35 10.17 -18.27
N ILE A 215 -13.69 11.29 -17.66
CA ILE A 215 -15.06 11.67 -17.33
C ILE A 215 -15.52 12.62 -18.42
N LEU A 216 -16.54 12.20 -19.18
CA LEU A 216 -17.04 12.96 -20.32
C LEU A 216 -18.10 13.96 -19.89
N GLY A 217 -18.00 15.17 -20.41
CA GLY A 217 -19.04 16.19 -20.29
C GLY A 217 -20.23 15.93 -21.23
N PRO A 218 -21.26 16.78 -21.18
CA PRO A 218 -22.46 16.64 -22.04
C PRO A 218 -22.19 16.74 -23.53
N ASP A 219 -21.06 17.35 -23.92
CA ASP A 219 -20.58 17.48 -25.31
C ASP A 219 -19.77 16.27 -25.79
N GLY A 220 -19.61 15.25 -24.94
CA GLY A 220 -18.83 14.05 -25.23
C GLY A 220 -17.31 14.24 -25.14
N LYS A 221 -16.84 15.39 -24.68
CA LYS A 221 -15.40 15.65 -24.48
C LYS A 221 -14.97 15.37 -23.04
N PRO A 222 -13.69 15.00 -22.82
CA PRO A 222 -13.18 14.83 -21.46
C PRO A 222 -13.27 16.14 -20.67
N GLU A 223 -14.02 16.11 -19.57
CA GLU A 223 -14.16 17.22 -18.63
C GLU A 223 -13.23 17.04 -17.41
N ALA A 224 -12.92 15.81 -17.09
CA ALA A 224 -12.03 15.44 -16.01
C ALA A 224 -11.45 14.04 -16.27
N VAL A 225 -10.47 13.65 -15.45
CA VAL A 225 -9.94 12.28 -15.40
C VAL A 225 -10.16 11.72 -14.00
N MET A 226 -10.71 10.53 -13.93
CA MET A 226 -10.69 9.72 -12.73
C MET A 226 -9.46 8.83 -12.75
N GLU A 227 -8.59 8.99 -11.77
CA GLU A 227 -7.45 8.11 -11.51
C GLU A 227 -7.82 7.16 -10.38
N MET A 228 -7.74 5.85 -10.67
CA MET A 228 -7.91 4.79 -9.69
C MET A 228 -6.59 4.03 -9.56
N SER A 229 -5.99 4.04 -8.37
CA SER A 229 -4.69 3.45 -8.11
C SER A 229 -4.78 2.37 -7.04
N ALA A 230 -4.36 1.16 -7.39
CA ALA A 230 -4.25 0.04 -6.46
C ALA A 230 -2.83 -0.07 -5.92
N ASP A 231 -2.66 -0.25 -4.59
CA ASP A 231 -1.36 -0.52 -3.99
C ASP A 231 -0.89 -1.95 -4.35
N ILE A 232 0.17 -2.03 -5.13
CA ILE A 232 0.80 -3.29 -5.56
C ILE A 232 2.16 -3.52 -4.88
N THR A 233 2.45 -2.81 -3.79
CA THR A 233 3.76 -2.87 -3.13
C THR A 233 4.08 -4.29 -2.66
N GLN A 234 3.13 -4.99 -2.03
CA GLN A 234 3.32 -6.37 -1.62
C GLN A 234 3.50 -7.32 -2.81
N ILE A 235 2.74 -7.13 -3.88
CA ILE A 235 2.86 -7.93 -5.10
C ILE A 235 4.26 -7.77 -5.70
N ARG A 236 4.77 -6.53 -5.78
CA ARG A 236 6.12 -6.24 -6.26
C ARG A 236 7.20 -6.82 -5.38
N GLN A 237 7.03 -6.78 -4.07
CA GLN A 237 7.96 -7.41 -3.11
C GLN A 237 8.00 -8.93 -3.32
N LEU A 238 6.84 -9.58 -3.42
CA LEU A 238 6.75 -11.02 -3.68
C LEU A 238 7.34 -11.41 -5.04
N GLN A 239 7.07 -10.64 -6.08
CA GLN A 239 7.68 -10.86 -7.41
C GLN A 239 9.20 -10.76 -7.36
N SER A 240 9.74 -9.74 -6.67
CA SER A 240 11.18 -9.57 -6.47
C SER A 240 11.79 -10.74 -5.70
N GLN A 241 11.12 -11.21 -4.64
CA GLN A 241 11.55 -12.38 -3.88
C GLN A 241 11.54 -13.65 -4.73
N LEU A 242 10.47 -13.90 -5.50
CA LEU A 242 10.38 -15.05 -6.41
C LEU A 242 11.46 -15.02 -7.49
N THR A 243 11.73 -13.85 -8.07
CA THR A 243 12.82 -13.69 -9.04
C THR A 243 14.18 -13.99 -8.41
N SER A 244 14.42 -13.49 -7.20
CA SER A 244 15.65 -13.78 -6.44
C SER A 244 15.80 -15.25 -6.14
N ILE A 245 14.72 -15.94 -5.74
CA ILE A 245 14.72 -17.40 -5.51
C ILE A 245 14.97 -18.15 -6.82
N GLY A 246 14.37 -17.73 -7.93
CA GLY A 246 14.59 -18.34 -9.25
C GLY A 246 16.06 -18.27 -9.69
N LEU A 247 16.70 -17.11 -9.55
CA LEU A 247 18.13 -16.92 -9.81
C LEU A 247 18.98 -17.77 -8.86
N LEU A 248 18.60 -17.85 -7.58
CA LEU A 248 19.22 -18.69 -6.57
C LEU A 248 19.22 -20.16 -6.98
N VAL A 249 18.06 -20.72 -7.33
CA VAL A 249 17.93 -22.13 -7.75
C VAL A 249 18.78 -22.43 -9.00
N GLY A 250 18.77 -21.55 -9.99
CA GLY A 250 19.58 -21.68 -11.20
C GLY A 250 21.09 -21.75 -10.90
N SER A 251 21.57 -20.84 -10.05
CA SER A 251 22.97 -20.75 -9.69
C SER A 251 23.43 -21.92 -8.79
N ILE A 252 22.58 -22.32 -7.82
CA ILE A 252 22.82 -23.51 -6.99
C ILE A 252 22.99 -24.75 -7.89
N SER A 253 22.09 -24.95 -8.85
CA SER A 253 22.13 -26.08 -9.77
C SER A 253 23.43 -26.09 -10.57
N HIS A 254 23.88 -24.94 -11.06
CA HIS A 254 25.15 -24.79 -11.77
C HIS A 254 26.36 -25.10 -10.87
N GLY A 255 26.39 -24.53 -9.66
CA GLY A 255 27.46 -24.76 -8.68
C GLY A 255 27.57 -26.22 -8.25
N ILE A 256 26.43 -26.86 -7.91
CA ILE A 256 26.38 -28.28 -7.53
C ILE A 256 26.90 -29.13 -8.69
N LYS A 257 26.48 -28.90 -9.94
CA LYS A 257 26.98 -29.62 -11.10
C LYS A 257 28.49 -29.50 -11.24
N GLY A 258 29.08 -28.34 -11.03
CA GLY A 258 30.52 -28.13 -11.04
C GLY A 258 31.27 -28.91 -9.95
N PHE A 259 30.73 -28.92 -8.72
CA PHE A 259 31.30 -29.66 -7.59
C PHE A 259 31.20 -31.18 -7.79
N LEU A 260 30.08 -31.67 -8.31
CA LEU A 260 29.93 -33.11 -8.66
C LEU A 260 30.91 -33.52 -9.75
N THR A 261 31.08 -32.71 -10.80
CA THR A 261 32.11 -32.98 -11.82
C THR A 261 33.53 -33.02 -11.22
N GLY A 262 33.79 -32.12 -10.26
CA GLY A 262 35.08 -32.14 -9.52
C GLY A 262 35.23 -33.37 -8.65
N LEU A 263 34.17 -33.87 -8.01
CA LEU A 263 34.19 -35.13 -7.25
C LEU A 263 34.47 -36.33 -8.17
N ASP A 264 33.77 -36.42 -9.31
CA ASP A 264 33.99 -37.48 -10.29
C ASP A 264 35.45 -37.50 -10.80
N GLY A 265 36.02 -36.30 -11.10
CA GLY A 265 37.42 -36.17 -11.47
C GLY A 265 38.40 -36.63 -10.37
N GLY A 266 38.08 -36.26 -9.10
CA GLY A 266 38.86 -36.70 -7.94
C GLY A 266 38.80 -38.20 -7.75
N ILE A 267 37.63 -38.81 -7.83
CA ILE A 267 37.43 -40.28 -7.74
C ILE A 267 38.17 -40.98 -8.87
N TYR A 268 38.10 -40.46 -10.10
CA TYR A 268 38.85 -41.04 -11.22
C TYR A 268 40.36 -41.03 -10.96
N LEU A 269 40.92 -39.94 -10.44
CA LEU A 269 42.36 -39.87 -10.10
C LEU A 269 42.72 -40.86 -9.01
N VAL A 270 41.93 -41.05 -7.99
CA VAL A 270 42.14 -42.01 -6.91
C VAL A 270 42.12 -43.43 -7.48
N ASN A 271 41.12 -43.81 -8.27
CA ASN A 271 41.01 -45.13 -8.86
C ASN A 271 42.16 -45.45 -9.82
N SER A 272 42.49 -44.49 -10.71
CA SER A 272 43.60 -44.64 -11.65
C SER A 272 44.97 -44.71 -10.93
N GLY A 273 45.11 -44.02 -9.79
CA GLY A 273 46.28 -44.11 -8.95
C GLY A 273 46.43 -45.48 -8.28
N PHE A 274 45.34 -46.07 -7.84
CA PHE A 274 45.37 -47.45 -7.32
C PHE A 274 45.70 -48.47 -8.40
N GLU A 275 45.15 -48.33 -9.63
CA GLU A 275 45.44 -49.21 -10.74
C GLU A 275 46.94 -49.19 -11.18
N ASN A 276 47.59 -48.03 -11.04
CA ASN A 276 48.97 -47.82 -11.48
C ASN A 276 49.99 -47.73 -10.31
N ASP A 277 49.59 -48.04 -9.09
CA ASP A 277 50.38 -47.94 -7.85
C ASP A 277 51.01 -46.54 -7.67
N ASP A 278 50.32 -45.47 -8.11
CA ASP A 278 50.77 -44.06 -8.06
C ASP A 278 50.17 -43.35 -6.83
N ARG A 279 50.90 -43.39 -5.73
CA ARG A 279 50.52 -42.72 -4.46
C ARG A 279 50.33 -41.22 -4.58
N ALA A 280 51.12 -40.52 -5.43
CA ALA A 280 50.99 -39.09 -5.62
C ALA A 280 49.69 -38.74 -6.33
N ARG A 281 49.26 -39.57 -7.26
CA ARG A 281 47.97 -39.42 -7.96
C ARG A 281 46.77 -39.71 -7.05
N ILE A 282 46.89 -40.72 -6.17
CA ILE A 282 45.88 -41.01 -5.15
C ILE A 282 45.72 -39.77 -4.22
N GLY A 283 46.87 -39.20 -3.70
CA GLY A 283 46.84 -38.04 -2.85
C GLY A 283 46.16 -36.83 -3.52
N LYS A 284 46.54 -36.55 -4.78
CA LYS A 284 45.90 -35.43 -5.54
C LYS A 284 44.40 -35.62 -5.72
N GLY A 285 43.97 -36.88 -6.05
CA GLY A 285 42.57 -37.20 -6.21
C GLY A 285 41.80 -37.05 -4.91
N TRP A 286 42.36 -37.55 -3.80
CA TRP A 286 41.75 -37.44 -2.47
C TRP A 286 41.58 -36.01 -2.03
N ASP A 287 42.61 -35.17 -2.18
CA ASP A 287 42.56 -33.75 -1.92
C ASP A 287 41.47 -33.06 -2.73
N MET A 288 41.27 -33.46 -3.97
CA MET A 288 40.24 -32.92 -4.85
C MET A 288 38.83 -33.29 -4.34
N VAL A 289 38.62 -34.53 -3.88
CA VAL A 289 37.37 -34.99 -3.27
C VAL A 289 37.07 -34.19 -2.00
N GLN A 290 38.05 -34.10 -1.07
CA GLN A 290 37.86 -33.38 0.19
C GLN A 290 37.52 -31.92 -0.03
N ARG A 291 38.17 -31.24 -0.97
CA ARG A 291 37.87 -29.81 -1.30
C ARG A 291 36.44 -29.65 -1.84
N ASN A 292 35.99 -30.54 -2.73
CA ASN A 292 34.64 -30.41 -3.30
C ASN A 292 33.54 -30.74 -2.27
N VAL A 293 33.77 -31.74 -1.39
CA VAL A 293 32.87 -32.00 -0.24
C VAL A 293 32.76 -30.78 0.68
N GLY A 294 33.91 -30.15 1.02
CA GLY A 294 33.90 -28.92 1.81
C GLY A 294 33.10 -27.81 1.16
N ARG A 295 33.24 -27.60 -0.15
CA ARG A 295 32.50 -26.57 -0.92
C ARG A 295 30.98 -26.85 -0.92
N ILE A 296 30.57 -28.11 -1.13
CA ILE A 296 29.15 -28.50 -1.05
C ILE A 296 28.60 -28.18 0.35
N ARG A 297 29.35 -28.52 1.40
CA ARG A 297 28.94 -28.22 2.80
C ARG A 297 28.75 -26.72 3.01
N THR A 298 29.69 -25.88 2.60
CA THR A 298 29.58 -24.41 2.69
C THR A 298 28.36 -23.93 1.93
N MET A 299 28.17 -24.36 0.68
CA MET A 299 27.04 -23.96 -0.14
C MET A 299 25.70 -24.33 0.47
N VAL A 300 25.56 -25.52 1.05
CA VAL A 300 24.34 -25.94 1.75
C VAL A 300 24.07 -25.07 2.97
N MET A 301 25.12 -24.74 3.75
CA MET A 301 24.98 -23.85 4.91
C MET A 301 24.58 -22.42 4.50
N ASP A 302 25.17 -21.90 3.44
CA ASP A 302 24.83 -20.59 2.87
C ASP A 302 23.35 -20.53 2.43
N ILE A 303 22.88 -21.60 1.74
CA ILE A 303 21.49 -21.74 1.31
C ILE A 303 20.54 -21.81 2.51
N LEU A 304 20.86 -22.62 3.53
CA LEU A 304 20.06 -22.76 4.73
C LEU A 304 19.98 -21.43 5.50
N TYR A 305 21.07 -20.66 5.52
CA TYR A 305 21.10 -19.34 6.12
C TYR A 305 20.19 -18.35 5.36
N TYR A 306 20.23 -18.38 4.02
CA TYR A 306 19.39 -17.53 3.17
C TYR A 306 17.90 -17.92 3.25
N ALA A 307 17.59 -19.24 3.21
CA ALA A 307 16.22 -19.75 3.16
C ALA A 307 15.47 -19.57 4.50
N LYS A 308 16.18 -19.53 5.63
CA LYS A 308 15.61 -19.19 6.92
C LYS A 308 15.55 -17.68 7.03
N ASP A 309 14.34 -17.12 6.81
CA ASP A 309 14.04 -15.73 7.20
C ASP A 309 13.92 -15.65 8.73
N ARG A 310 15.08 -15.90 9.40
CA ARG A 310 15.18 -15.89 10.85
C ARG A 310 15.20 -14.44 11.33
N ALA A 311 14.28 -14.13 12.22
CA ALA A 311 14.42 -12.91 13.03
C ALA A 311 15.75 -12.99 13.80
N LEU A 312 16.49 -11.87 13.85
CA LEU A 312 17.73 -11.81 14.61
C LEU A 312 17.47 -12.09 16.09
N SER A 313 18.29 -12.94 16.69
CA SER A 313 18.30 -13.14 18.14
C SER A 313 19.19 -12.07 18.76
N LEU A 314 18.64 -10.88 19.00
CA LEU A 314 19.38 -9.74 19.52
C LEU A 314 19.78 -9.95 20.96
N ALA A 315 21.06 -9.78 21.25
CA ALA A 315 21.66 -9.78 22.58
C ALA A 315 22.80 -8.74 22.61
N ASP A 316 23.23 -8.36 23.80
CA ASP A 316 24.45 -7.58 23.98
C ASP A 316 25.66 -8.49 23.72
N ILE A 317 26.44 -8.15 22.71
CA ILE A 317 27.57 -8.95 22.22
C ILE A 317 28.88 -8.24 22.52
N ASP A 318 29.80 -8.95 23.13
CA ASP A 318 31.21 -8.52 23.22
C ASP A 318 31.96 -8.93 21.94
N PRO A 319 32.57 -7.99 21.21
CA PRO A 319 33.38 -8.32 20.03
C PRO A 319 34.48 -9.36 20.33
N VAL A 320 35.06 -9.37 21.51
CA VAL A 320 36.07 -10.34 21.93
C VAL A 320 35.53 -11.77 21.85
N GLU A 321 34.30 -12.00 22.33
CA GLU A 321 33.65 -13.31 22.28
C GLU A 321 33.34 -13.75 20.83
N VAL A 322 33.04 -12.81 19.94
CA VAL A 322 32.81 -13.10 18.51
C VAL A 322 34.08 -13.69 17.88
N PHE A 323 35.25 -13.10 18.17
CA PHE A 323 36.54 -13.54 17.58
C PHE A 323 37.12 -14.76 18.26
N ALA A 324 36.90 -15.00 19.56
CA ALA A 324 37.51 -16.08 20.33
C ALA A 324 37.37 -17.46 19.67
N ASP A 325 36.21 -17.76 19.11
CA ASP A 325 35.94 -19.06 18.48
C ASP A 325 36.45 -19.19 17.05
N MET A 326 36.74 -18.07 16.37
CA MET A 326 37.14 -18.07 14.95
C MET A 326 38.62 -17.78 14.74
N GLU A 327 39.26 -17.14 15.69
CA GLU A 327 40.66 -16.68 15.57
C GLU A 327 41.63 -17.81 15.25
N SER A 328 41.59 -18.91 16.01
CA SER A 328 42.50 -20.04 15.80
C SER A 328 42.41 -20.64 14.38
N GLY A 329 41.16 -20.72 13.84
CA GLY A 329 40.91 -21.19 12.49
C GLY A 329 41.42 -20.24 11.42
N LEU A 330 41.21 -18.93 11.63
CA LEU A 330 41.66 -17.89 10.72
C LEU A 330 43.19 -17.76 10.72
N GLN A 331 43.84 -17.81 11.89
CA GLN A 331 45.31 -17.79 12.02
C GLN A 331 45.96 -18.96 11.29
N LYS A 332 45.39 -20.16 11.41
CA LYS A 332 45.85 -21.33 10.66
C LYS A 332 45.70 -21.13 9.14
N LYS A 333 44.56 -20.62 8.66
CA LYS A 333 44.37 -20.34 7.24
C LYS A 333 45.35 -19.28 6.71
N ALA A 334 45.60 -18.22 7.48
CA ALA A 334 46.56 -17.18 7.14
C ALA A 334 47.99 -17.73 7.04
N SER A 335 48.38 -18.56 8.03
CA SER A 335 49.71 -19.20 8.04
C SER A 335 49.89 -20.18 6.85
N ASP A 336 48.85 -20.93 6.46
CA ASP A 336 48.87 -21.85 5.32
C ASP A 336 49.10 -21.13 3.97
N ILE A 337 48.92 -19.82 3.91
CA ILE A 337 49.10 -18.98 2.70
C ILE A 337 50.16 -17.88 2.88
N ASP A 338 50.99 -17.98 3.92
CA ASP A 338 52.08 -17.04 4.24
C ASP A 338 51.63 -15.57 4.34
N THR A 339 50.47 -15.35 5.01
CA THR A 339 49.83 -14.05 5.21
C THR A 339 49.78 -13.73 6.71
N GLU A 340 50.18 -12.53 7.09
CA GLU A 340 50.09 -12.03 8.46
C GLU A 340 48.63 -11.61 8.73
N LEU A 341 48.01 -12.16 9.79
CA LEU A 341 46.69 -11.78 10.25
C LEU A 341 46.79 -11.14 11.62
N SER A 342 46.39 -9.87 11.73
CA SER A 342 46.23 -9.17 13.02
C SER A 342 44.79 -8.90 13.31
N ILE A 343 44.37 -9.08 14.58
CA ILE A 343 43.05 -8.73 15.08
C ILE A 343 43.26 -7.82 16.27
N ASP A 344 42.89 -6.56 16.14
CA ASP A 344 43.03 -5.54 17.17
C ASP A 344 41.64 -5.06 17.60
N ILE A 345 41.32 -5.26 18.87
CA ILE A 345 40.03 -4.87 19.44
C ILE A 345 40.32 -3.81 20.50
N ASP A 346 39.77 -2.61 20.29
CA ASP A 346 39.88 -1.53 21.27
C ASP A 346 39.31 -2.03 22.63
N PRO A 347 40.15 -1.99 23.71
CA PRO A 347 39.68 -2.40 25.05
C PRO A 347 38.44 -1.64 25.53
N ASP A 348 38.23 -0.43 25.04
CA ASP A 348 37.08 0.43 25.37
C ASP A 348 35.88 0.27 24.40
N ALA A 349 35.93 -0.68 23.47
CA ALA A 349 34.87 -0.90 22.50
C ALA A 349 33.55 -1.26 23.17
N GLY A 350 33.59 -2.02 24.27
CA GLY A 350 32.36 -2.46 24.96
C GLY A 350 31.51 -3.38 24.13
N THR A 351 30.20 -3.42 24.41
CA THR A 351 29.23 -4.30 23.75
C THR A 351 28.38 -3.56 22.72
N PHE A 352 27.79 -4.31 21.79
CA PHE A 352 26.78 -3.83 20.81
C PHE A 352 25.60 -4.80 20.77
N SER A 353 24.40 -4.30 20.40
CA SER A 353 23.23 -5.14 20.25
C SER A 353 23.21 -5.83 18.90
N GLY A 354 23.16 -7.18 18.90
CA GLY A 354 23.21 -7.95 17.66
C GLY A 354 22.90 -9.44 17.86
N ASP A 355 23.02 -10.21 16.77
CA ASP A 355 23.00 -11.68 16.77
C ASP A 355 24.44 -12.19 16.62
N ALA A 356 24.97 -12.83 17.66
CA ALA A 356 26.36 -13.28 17.72
C ALA A 356 26.73 -14.25 16.58
N MET A 357 25.80 -15.18 16.23
CA MET A 357 26.06 -16.12 15.13
C MET A 357 26.07 -15.40 13.78
N ALA A 358 25.18 -14.45 13.58
CA ALA A 358 25.15 -13.65 12.36
C ALA A 358 26.38 -12.75 12.24
N ALA A 359 26.78 -12.05 13.32
CA ALA A 359 27.98 -11.22 13.34
C ALA A 359 29.24 -12.05 13.02
N ARG A 360 29.36 -13.24 13.60
CA ARG A 360 30.45 -14.18 13.30
C ARG A 360 30.46 -14.60 11.84
N ALA A 361 29.30 -14.97 11.25
CA ALA A 361 29.19 -15.35 9.85
C ALA A 361 29.56 -14.19 8.91
N MET A 362 29.15 -12.96 9.24
CA MET A 362 29.50 -11.76 8.49
C MET A 362 31.02 -11.53 8.46
N LEU A 363 31.66 -11.52 9.64
CA LEU A 363 33.12 -11.29 9.75
C LEU A 363 33.91 -12.40 9.08
N MET A 364 33.48 -13.68 9.27
CA MET A 364 34.15 -14.81 8.60
C MET A 364 34.12 -14.64 7.08
N ASN A 365 32.97 -14.27 6.49
CA ASN A 365 32.85 -14.07 5.05
C ASN A 365 33.77 -12.95 4.52
N VAL A 366 33.89 -11.86 5.26
CA VAL A 366 34.76 -10.72 4.86
C VAL A 366 36.24 -11.08 5.00
N ILE A 367 36.65 -11.60 6.16
CA ILE A 367 38.05 -11.95 6.42
C ILE A 367 38.54 -13.07 5.48
N GLU A 368 37.77 -14.11 5.24
CA GLU A 368 38.10 -15.15 4.27
C GLU A 368 38.25 -14.61 2.86
N ASN A 369 37.42 -13.64 2.46
CA ASN A 369 37.57 -12.99 1.16
C ASN A 369 38.88 -12.18 1.06
N SER A 370 39.28 -11.50 2.13
CA SER A 370 40.57 -10.79 2.21
C SER A 370 41.76 -11.75 2.16
N LEU A 371 41.72 -12.87 2.87
CA LEU A 371 42.76 -13.91 2.80
C LEU A 371 42.82 -14.52 1.38
N ASP A 372 41.69 -14.75 0.73
CA ASP A 372 41.66 -15.24 -0.64
C ASP A 372 42.24 -14.21 -1.64
N ALA A 373 42.04 -12.91 -1.42
CA ALA A 373 42.62 -11.85 -2.24
C ALA A 373 44.15 -11.79 -2.11
N CYS A 374 44.67 -11.96 -0.89
CA CYS A 374 46.12 -12.09 -0.63
C CYS A 374 46.69 -13.34 -1.31
N ARG A 375 46.01 -14.49 -1.18
CA ARG A 375 46.42 -15.74 -1.84
C ARG A 375 46.45 -15.66 -3.37
N ALA A 376 45.63 -14.84 -3.97
CA ALA A 376 45.55 -14.66 -5.41
C ALA A 376 46.67 -13.74 -5.95
N ASP A 377 47.18 -12.85 -5.11
CA ASP A 377 48.29 -11.97 -5.45
C ASP A 377 49.61 -12.74 -5.48
N ARG A 378 50.34 -12.61 -6.58
CA ARG A 378 51.67 -13.24 -6.79
C ARG A 378 52.78 -12.22 -6.93
N ASP A 379 52.43 -10.95 -6.91
CA ASP A 379 53.35 -9.87 -7.22
C ASP A 379 54.04 -9.32 -5.97
N LYS A 380 53.40 -9.45 -4.80
CA LYS A 380 53.90 -9.00 -3.51
C LYS A 380 54.59 -10.14 -2.75
N GLU A 381 55.67 -9.81 -2.05
CA GLU A 381 56.44 -10.76 -1.23
C GLU A 381 55.81 -11.00 0.15
N ARG A 382 55.03 -10.04 0.65
CA ARG A 382 54.37 -10.13 1.96
C ARG A 382 52.94 -9.68 1.88
N HIS A 383 52.07 -10.48 2.50
CA HIS A 383 50.69 -10.18 2.59
C HIS A 383 50.26 -9.97 4.03
N PHE A 384 49.26 -9.10 4.22
CA PHE A 384 48.65 -8.90 5.54
C PHE A 384 47.11 -8.76 5.39
N VAL A 385 46.42 -9.13 6.46
CA VAL A 385 45.00 -8.82 6.72
C VAL A 385 44.91 -8.26 8.12
N ASN A 386 44.49 -7.01 8.26
CA ASN A 386 44.29 -6.34 9.54
C ASN A 386 42.79 -6.22 9.82
N VAL A 387 42.42 -6.54 11.05
CA VAL A 387 41.04 -6.40 11.52
C VAL A 387 41.06 -5.49 12.74
N ASP A 388 40.45 -4.31 12.61
CA ASP A 388 40.31 -3.34 13.69
C ASP A 388 38.87 -3.23 14.13
N VAL A 389 38.64 -3.30 15.46
CA VAL A 389 37.33 -3.14 16.06
C VAL A 389 37.33 -1.99 17.05
N ARG A 390 36.48 -1.00 16.81
CA ARG A 390 36.38 0.18 17.67
C ARG A 390 34.96 0.70 17.82
N ARG A 391 34.73 1.46 18.87
CA ARG A 391 33.46 2.11 19.13
C ARG A 391 33.46 3.53 18.59
N GLU A 392 32.57 3.82 17.64
CA GLU A 392 32.32 5.16 17.12
C GLU A 392 30.81 5.48 17.26
N PRO A 393 30.34 6.01 18.43
CA PRO A 393 28.91 6.21 18.65
C PRO A 393 28.26 6.99 17.51
N PRO A 394 27.11 6.53 16.97
CA PRO A 394 26.23 5.48 17.53
C PRO A 394 26.53 4.04 17.02
N PHE A 395 27.73 3.76 16.52
CA PHE A 395 28.07 2.48 15.88
C PHE A 395 29.21 1.76 16.58
N MET A 396 29.18 0.43 16.50
CA MET A 396 30.35 -0.44 16.55
C MET A 396 30.91 -0.58 15.15
N VAL A 397 32.21 -0.34 14.98
CA VAL A 397 32.88 -0.33 13.68
C VAL A 397 33.85 -1.49 13.61
N PHE A 398 33.68 -2.29 12.54
CA PHE A 398 34.62 -3.35 12.17
C PHE A 398 35.28 -2.94 10.86
N GLU A 399 36.59 -2.84 10.86
CA GLU A 399 37.41 -2.50 9.71
C GLU A 399 38.26 -3.71 9.35
N VAL A 400 38.19 -4.15 8.08
CA VAL A 400 39.01 -5.27 7.57
C VAL A 400 39.76 -4.75 6.37
N GLU A 401 41.07 -4.72 6.47
CA GLU A 401 41.98 -4.24 5.43
C GLU A 401 42.95 -5.34 4.98
N ASP A 402 43.09 -5.51 3.67
CA ASP A 402 44.05 -6.42 3.05
C ASP A 402 44.88 -5.69 1.99
N ASN A 403 46.09 -6.20 1.75
CA ASN A 403 46.94 -5.76 0.66
C ASN A 403 46.96 -6.72 -0.54
N GLY A 404 45.88 -7.51 -0.73
CA GLY A 404 45.78 -8.47 -1.84
C GLY A 404 45.61 -7.82 -3.22
N ILE A 405 45.06 -8.56 -4.19
CA ILE A 405 44.91 -8.13 -5.59
C ILE A 405 44.01 -6.89 -5.78
N GLY A 406 43.17 -6.56 -4.78
CA GLY A 406 42.16 -5.50 -4.92
C GLY A 406 41.12 -5.75 -6.01
N MET A 407 40.33 -4.72 -6.30
CA MET A 407 39.19 -4.79 -7.24
C MET A 407 39.13 -3.57 -8.15
N ASP A 408 38.75 -3.78 -9.41
CA ASP A 408 38.35 -2.70 -10.31
C ASP A 408 36.96 -2.14 -9.97
N ARG A 409 36.63 -1.05 -10.60
CA ARG A 409 35.33 -0.37 -10.36
C ARG A 409 34.14 -1.26 -10.68
N GLU A 410 34.18 -2.01 -11.76
CA GLU A 410 33.08 -2.88 -12.19
C GLU A 410 32.85 -4.01 -11.18
N THR A 411 33.91 -4.64 -10.71
CA THR A 411 33.87 -5.66 -9.66
C THR A 411 33.34 -5.07 -8.37
N ARG A 412 33.83 -3.91 -7.94
CA ARG A 412 33.42 -3.24 -6.71
C ARG A 412 31.90 -2.92 -6.68
N GLU A 413 31.31 -2.49 -7.80
CA GLU A 413 29.86 -2.22 -7.91
C GLU A 413 29.02 -3.50 -7.80
N LYS A 414 29.59 -4.68 -8.06
CA LYS A 414 28.87 -5.95 -8.12
C LYS A 414 29.14 -6.91 -6.96
N ILE A 415 30.11 -6.65 -6.08
CA ILE A 415 30.56 -7.62 -5.05
C ILE A 415 29.47 -8.05 -4.08
N PHE A 416 28.47 -7.21 -3.84
CA PHE A 416 27.31 -7.52 -2.99
C PHE A 416 26.13 -8.11 -3.78
N SER A 417 26.30 -8.30 -5.10
CA SER A 417 25.26 -8.95 -5.91
C SER A 417 25.25 -10.45 -5.68
N LEU A 418 24.08 -11.03 -5.67
CA LEU A 418 23.90 -12.46 -5.49
C LEU A 418 24.66 -13.23 -6.57
N PHE A 419 25.49 -14.20 -6.17
CA PHE A 419 26.30 -15.09 -7.04
C PHE A 419 27.43 -14.40 -7.82
N PHE A 420 27.69 -13.15 -7.58
CA PHE A 420 28.84 -12.51 -8.19
C PHE A 420 30.14 -13.06 -7.60
N THR A 421 31.01 -13.58 -8.45
CA THR A 421 32.36 -14.03 -8.09
C THR A 421 33.36 -13.77 -9.20
N SER A 422 34.46 -13.15 -8.87
CA SER A 422 35.64 -13.02 -9.75
C SER A 422 36.53 -14.28 -9.72
N LYS A 423 36.26 -15.21 -8.78
CA LYS A 423 37.06 -16.42 -8.56
C LYS A 423 36.65 -17.61 -9.46
N GLY A 424 35.76 -17.39 -10.42
CA GLY A 424 35.22 -18.43 -11.32
C GLY A 424 34.58 -19.59 -10.52
N ILE A 425 34.91 -20.84 -10.91
CA ILE A 425 34.40 -22.08 -10.28
C ILE A 425 34.79 -22.23 -8.80
N LYS A 426 35.71 -21.40 -8.29
CA LYS A 426 36.23 -21.49 -6.92
C LYS A 426 35.38 -20.71 -5.90
N GLY A 427 34.55 -19.76 -6.32
CA GLY A 427 33.72 -18.93 -5.45
C GLY A 427 32.26 -19.27 -5.55
N THR A 428 31.53 -19.28 -4.43
CA THR A 428 30.05 -19.44 -4.39
C THR A 428 29.33 -18.15 -4.78
N GLY A 429 29.99 -16.99 -4.65
CA GLY A 429 29.39 -15.67 -4.84
C GLY A 429 28.32 -15.31 -3.79
N LEU A 430 28.23 -16.07 -2.69
CA LEU A 430 27.26 -15.86 -1.62
C LEU A 430 27.82 -15.13 -0.40
N GLY A 431 29.13 -15.29 -0.12
CA GLY A 431 29.73 -14.82 1.14
C GLY A 431 29.53 -13.32 1.39
N LEU A 432 29.92 -12.43 0.46
CA LEU A 432 29.76 -10.98 0.62
C LEU A 432 28.30 -10.54 0.53
N PHE A 433 27.48 -11.21 -0.27
CA PHE A 433 26.03 -10.98 -0.28
C PHE A 433 25.41 -11.30 1.09
N ILE A 434 25.77 -12.42 1.73
CA ILE A 434 25.32 -12.79 3.07
C ILE A 434 25.81 -11.76 4.09
N ALA A 435 27.07 -11.35 4.01
CA ALA A 435 27.63 -10.32 4.90
C ALA A 435 26.83 -9.02 4.82
N ASN A 436 26.54 -8.54 3.60
CA ASN A 436 25.72 -7.35 3.39
C ASN A 436 24.29 -7.51 3.94
N LYS A 437 23.64 -8.65 3.72
CA LYS A 437 22.32 -8.95 4.27
C LYS A 437 22.28 -8.97 5.80
N ILE A 438 23.34 -9.48 6.44
CA ILE A 438 23.47 -9.47 7.89
C ILE A 438 23.56 -8.03 8.40
N VAL A 439 24.39 -7.21 7.74
CA VAL A 439 24.56 -5.80 8.08
C VAL A 439 23.23 -5.04 7.93
N ASP A 440 22.53 -5.23 6.80
CA ASP A 440 21.22 -4.61 6.55
C ASP A 440 20.19 -5.01 7.61
N LYS A 441 20.11 -6.30 7.97
CA LYS A 441 19.19 -6.78 9.03
C LYS A 441 19.47 -6.19 10.40
N HIS A 442 20.73 -5.87 10.70
CA HIS A 442 21.11 -5.17 11.93
C HIS A 442 20.90 -3.65 11.86
N GLY A 443 20.41 -3.14 10.72
CA GLY A 443 20.27 -1.69 10.50
C GLY A 443 21.59 -0.96 10.35
N GLY A 444 22.65 -1.70 9.99
CA GLY A 444 24.00 -1.21 9.78
C GLY A 444 24.30 -0.82 8.32
N ARG A 445 25.59 -0.59 8.05
CA ARG A 445 26.10 -0.24 6.73
C ARG A 445 27.47 -0.86 6.50
N ILE A 446 27.72 -1.36 5.28
CA ILE A 446 29.01 -1.83 4.83
C ILE A 446 29.49 -0.96 3.65
N GLU A 447 30.71 -0.45 3.76
CA GLU A 447 31.38 0.34 2.74
C GLU A 447 32.63 -0.39 2.30
N VAL A 448 33.04 -0.22 1.02
CA VAL A 448 34.22 -0.84 0.46
C VAL A 448 35.04 0.20 -0.30
N ASP A 449 36.32 0.24 0.01
CA ASP A 449 37.32 0.95 -0.76
C ASP A 449 38.35 -0.04 -1.27
N SER A 450 38.61 -0.02 -2.59
CA SER A 450 39.52 -0.99 -3.23
C SER A 450 40.04 -0.46 -4.55
N GLU A 451 41.29 -0.68 -4.80
CA GLU A 451 41.99 -0.41 -6.08
C GLU A 451 42.78 -1.64 -6.52
N PRO A 452 42.83 -1.93 -7.83
CA PRO A 452 43.64 -3.03 -8.34
C PRO A 452 45.09 -2.96 -7.85
N GLN A 453 45.64 -4.10 -7.41
CA GLN A 453 46.99 -4.27 -6.89
C GLN A 453 47.33 -3.49 -5.60
N ARG A 454 46.37 -2.79 -4.98
CA ARG A 454 46.56 -2.11 -3.70
C ARG A 454 45.94 -2.85 -2.52
N GLY A 455 44.90 -3.61 -2.77
CA GLY A 455 44.13 -4.34 -1.76
C GLY A 455 42.73 -3.81 -1.56
N THR A 456 42.07 -4.21 -0.47
CA THR A 456 40.69 -3.84 -0.17
C THR A 456 40.54 -3.48 1.30
N ARG A 457 39.73 -2.47 1.57
CA ARG A 457 39.30 -2.05 2.89
C ARG A 457 37.76 -2.14 2.97
N PHE A 458 37.25 -2.99 3.85
CA PHE A 458 35.85 -3.07 4.22
C PHE A 458 35.62 -2.32 5.52
N LEU A 459 34.62 -1.45 5.57
CA LEU A 459 34.23 -0.71 6.75
C LEU A 459 32.75 -1.02 7.08
N ILE A 460 32.54 -1.78 8.15
CA ILE A 460 31.25 -2.27 8.59
C ILE A 460 30.83 -1.50 9.84
N ARG A 461 29.67 -0.85 9.81
CA ARG A 461 29.09 -0.13 10.94
C ARG A 461 27.81 -0.80 11.39
N LEU A 462 27.79 -1.34 12.60
CA LEU A 462 26.58 -1.89 13.23
C LEU A 462 26.11 -0.95 14.34
N PRO A 463 24.80 -0.64 14.46
CA PRO A 463 24.30 0.20 15.53
C PRO A 463 24.62 -0.40 16.91
N LEU A 464 25.01 0.43 17.87
CA LEU A 464 25.23 -0.01 19.27
C LEU A 464 23.93 -0.48 19.92
N GLU A 465 22.81 0.16 19.55
CA GLU A 465 21.47 -0.23 19.96
C GLU A 465 20.69 -0.69 18.74
N ALA A 466 20.21 -1.92 18.73
CA ALA A 466 19.35 -2.41 17.65
C ALA A 466 18.06 -1.62 17.60
N ARG A 467 17.82 -0.94 16.50
CA ARG A 467 16.47 -0.46 16.18
C ARG A 467 15.73 -1.62 15.52
N PRO A 468 14.64 -2.11 16.11
CA PRO A 468 13.86 -3.15 15.47
C PRO A 468 13.43 -2.64 14.09
N SER A 469 13.86 -3.32 13.04
CA SER A 469 13.27 -3.15 11.72
C SER A 469 11.78 -3.44 11.84
N VAL A 470 10.93 -2.42 11.65
CA VAL A 470 9.46 -2.43 11.56
C VAL A 470 8.78 -3.67 12.17
N PRO A 471 7.93 -3.52 13.20
CA PRO A 471 7.26 -4.66 13.83
C PRO A 471 6.45 -5.44 12.78
N PRO A 472 6.38 -6.77 12.91
CA PRO A 472 5.43 -7.55 12.13
C PRO A 472 4.03 -7.02 12.43
N VAL A 473 3.25 -6.78 11.38
CA VAL A 473 1.82 -6.51 11.48
C VAL A 473 1.23 -7.68 12.27
N GLU A 474 0.73 -7.40 13.48
CA GLU A 474 -0.05 -8.37 14.24
C GLU A 474 -1.25 -8.76 13.36
N GLU A 475 -1.32 -10.02 12.98
CA GLU A 475 -2.53 -10.61 12.43
C GLU A 475 -3.65 -10.44 13.46
N PRO A 476 -4.82 -9.91 13.08
CA PRO A 476 -5.96 -9.88 13.99
C PRO A 476 -6.31 -11.33 14.34
N GLN A 477 -6.18 -11.66 15.63
CA GLN A 477 -6.68 -12.92 16.17
C GLN A 477 -8.16 -13.05 15.79
N ALA A 478 -8.47 -14.03 14.98
CA ALA A 478 -9.84 -14.45 14.74
C ALA A 478 -10.45 -14.84 16.09
N GLN A 479 -11.33 -13.99 16.61
CA GLN A 479 -12.20 -14.37 17.72
C GLN A 479 -13.22 -15.34 17.14
N GLU A 480 -13.04 -16.62 17.45
CA GLU A 480 -14.11 -17.62 17.39
C GLU A 480 -15.25 -17.16 18.32
N GLN A 481 -16.38 -16.81 17.72
CA GLN A 481 -17.71 -16.95 18.32
C GLN A 481 -18.73 -17.35 17.24
#